data_93b0b8c1c1742f374e2aa5accfe06f86
#
_entry.id   93b0b8c1c1742f374e2aa5accfe06f86
#
_cell.length_a   1.000
_cell.length_b   1.000
_cell.length_c   1.000
_cell.angle_alpha   90.00
_cell.angle_beta   90.00
_cell.angle_gamma   90.00
#
_symmetry.space_group_name_H-M   'P 1'
#
loop_
_entity.id
_entity.type
_entity.pdbx_description
1 polymer ?
#
loop_
_entity_poly.entity_id
_entity_poly.type
_entity_poly.pdbx_seq_one_letter_code
_entity_poly.pdbx_strand_id
1 'polypeptide(L)'
;MADPKLVSLANDFPPGLNTAVPDTDLPPNETPEAYGFDLTVDGKIKTGSVPTGTSRIQKTNTITESGSAIPYLWHGRRLWNITNRTVSTASNILTMGALNYDDVFYPPSGRFHKEHFSEDAQTILTLVPIEPDTLMVVKSTGSYVIRNISDTRGYFQFSDIIQEMAAGAANRVIEIGNVVYVGNTNGVMAYENFKTQEVSRKIRPTRATVGALAFTADYQRNWLILGSTYVFDAAAGKWFNFSGTSFRFTTRRVRNPNWAPFRVSRLIFAVEHGDTTNGTLKYQVRYEDEAWSQEYSVSLRYDPERYTRVPEDLETSRNAHKFQVRVTSLPSGKYLREIQMEAEDLAPDDYGA
;
A
#
# COMPACT_ATOMS: atom_id res chain seq x y z
N MET A 1 -17.98 20.16 -37.81
CA MET A 1 -17.12 19.91 -36.61
C MET A 1 -18.05 19.42 -35.52
N ALA A 2 -17.68 18.33 -34.86
CA ALA A 2 -18.40 17.89 -33.68
C ALA A 2 -18.08 18.86 -32.51
N ASP A 3 -19.06 19.11 -31.65
CA ASP A 3 -18.82 19.95 -30.48
C ASP A 3 -17.77 19.33 -29.58
N PRO A 4 -16.80 20.09 -29.05
CA PRO A 4 -15.77 19.56 -28.15
C PRO A 4 -16.41 18.97 -26.90
N LYS A 5 -15.96 17.78 -26.53
CA LYS A 5 -16.40 17.06 -25.32
C LYS A 5 -15.40 17.26 -24.22
N LEU A 6 -15.90 17.48 -23.01
CA LEU A 6 -15.08 17.50 -21.81
C LEU A 6 -14.90 16.08 -21.28
N VAL A 7 -13.68 15.62 -21.20
CA VAL A 7 -13.32 14.27 -20.73
C VAL A 7 -12.46 14.40 -19.46
N SER A 8 -12.89 13.77 -18.38
CA SER A 8 -12.08 13.70 -17.15
C SER A 8 -10.94 12.71 -17.34
N LEU A 9 -9.72 13.17 -17.14
CA LEU A 9 -8.50 12.36 -17.15
C LEU A 9 -8.20 11.80 -15.76
N ALA A 10 -8.51 12.57 -14.71
CA ALA A 10 -8.33 12.18 -13.33
C ALA A 10 -9.21 13.04 -12.42
N ASN A 11 -10.03 12.42 -11.60
CA ASN A 11 -10.96 13.05 -10.66
C ASN A 11 -11.11 12.33 -9.33
N ASP A 12 -10.52 11.15 -9.17
CA ASP A 12 -10.50 10.38 -7.92
C ASP A 12 -9.09 10.42 -7.32
N PHE A 13 -8.88 11.35 -6.42
CA PHE A 13 -7.59 11.61 -5.81
C PHE A 13 -7.54 11.22 -4.32
N PRO A 14 -6.39 10.74 -3.83
CA PRO A 14 -5.22 10.34 -4.60
C PRO A 14 -5.45 9.00 -5.33
N PRO A 15 -5.07 8.89 -6.62
CA PRO A 15 -5.20 7.64 -7.35
C PRO A 15 -4.17 6.61 -6.85
N GLY A 16 -4.56 5.34 -6.83
CA GLY A 16 -3.66 4.25 -6.47
C GLY A 16 -2.67 3.92 -7.59
N LEU A 17 -1.43 3.59 -7.22
CA LEU A 17 -0.41 3.11 -8.16
C LEU A 17 -0.75 1.71 -8.66
N ASN A 18 -0.79 1.53 -9.99
CA ASN A 18 -0.89 0.23 -10.63
C ASN A 18 0.05 0.14 -11.83
N THR A 19 1.05 -0.70 -11.72
CA THR A 19 2.02 -0.98 -12.78
C THR A 19 1.86 -2.38 -13.38
N ALA A 20 0.80 -3.09 -13.01
CA ALA A 20 0.56 -4.47 -13.43
C ALA A 20 -0.15 -4.60 -14.77
N VAL A 21 -0.84 -3.56 -15.20
CA VAL A 21 -1.60 -3.54 -16.45
C VAL A 21 -1.13 -2.37 -17.34
N PRO A 22 -1.37 -2.44 -18.66
CA PRO A 22 -1.09 -1.32 -19.57
C PRO A 22 -1.83 -0.05 -19.17
N ASP A 23 -1.25 1.12 -19.41
CA ASP A 23 -1.81 2.44 -19.08
C ASP A 23 -3.22 2.68 -19.64
N THR A 24 -3.54 2.03 -20.78
CA THR A 24 -4.85 2.12 -21.44
C THR A 24 -5.94 1.34 -20.73
N ASP A 25 -5.57 0.37 -19.90
CA ASP A 25 -6.48 -0.56 -19.24
C ASP A 25 -6.62 -0.26 -17.74
N LEU A 26 -6.01 0.84 -17.29
CA LEU A 26 -6.10 1.29 -15.91
C LEU A 26 -7.53 1.75 -15.56
N PRO A 27 -8.05 1.34 -14.41
CA PRO A 27 -9.27 1.93 -13.86
C PRO A 27 -9.15 3.45 -13.66
N PRO A 28 -10.25 4.20 -13.61
CA PRO A 28 -10.23 5.66 -13.42
C PRO A 28 -9.53 6.14 -12.16
N ASN A 29 -9.54 5.31 -11.10
CA ASN A 29 -8.95 5.60 -9.79
C ASN A 29 -7.51 5.05 -9.65
N GLU A 30 -6.87 4.66 -10.73
CA GLU A 30 -5.50 4.13 -10.74
C GLU A 30 -4.62 4.87 -11.74
N THR A 31 -3.32 4.84 -11.49
CA THR A 31 -2.30 5.54 -12.29
C THR A 31 -1.05 4.68 -12.44
N PRO A 32 -0.32 4.77 -13.57
CA PRO A 32 0.95 4.08 -13.73
C PRO A 32 2.08 4.74 -12.94
N GLU A 33 1.93 6.02 -12.57
CA GLU A 33 2.94 6.77 -11.83
C GLU A 33 2.27 7.65 -10.75
N ALA A 34 2.64 7.44 -9.50
CA ALA A 34 2.14 8.18 -8.35
C ALA A 34 3.27 8.33 -7.31
N TYR A 35 3.93 9.48 -7.29
CA TYR A 35 5.08 9.75 -6.42
C TYR A 35 4.87 11.02 -5.59
N GLY A 36 5.26 10.96 -4.32
CA GLY A 36 5.40 12.12 -3.46
C GLY A 36 4.11 12.85 -3.13
N PHE A 37 3.02 12.12 -2.87
CA PHE A 37 1.74 12.70 -2.46
C PHE A 37 1.63 12.87 -0.95
N ASP A 38 0.90 13.89 -0.52
CA ASP A 38 0.40 13.96 0.85
C ASP A 38 -0.88 13.11 0.95
N LEU A 39 -0.78 11.93 1.54
CA LEU A 39 -1.89 10.98 1.68
C LEU A 39 -2.91 11.38 2.76
N THR A 40 -2.65 12.45 3.50
CA THR A 40 -3.59 12.92 4.54
C THR A 40 -4.73 13.76 3.98
N VAL A 41 -4.75 13.99 2.67
CA VAL A 41 -5.70 14.89 2.01
C VAL A 41 -6.57 14.11 1.03
N ASP A 42 -7.87 14.06 1.30
CA ASP A 42 -8.85 13.37 0.45
C ASP A 42 -9.34 14.25 -0.71
N GLY A 43 -9.63 13.60 -1.84
CA GLY A 43 -10.25 14.23 -3.01
C GLY A 43 -9.37 15.23 -3.75
N LYS A 44 -8.08 15.30 -3.43
CA LYS A 44 -7.13 16.21 -4.08
C LYS A 44 -5.68 15.75 -3.91
N ILE A 45 -4.79 16.18 -4.78
CA ILE A 45 -3.35 15.90 -4.71
C ILE A 45 -2.59 17.13 -4.21
N LYS A 46 -1.69 16.89 -3.28
CA LYS A 46 -0.69 17.84 -2.79
C LYS A 46 0.66 17.13 -2.70
N THR A 47 1.72 17.88 -2.84
CA THR A 47 3.07 17.36 -2.58
C THR A 47 3.22 16.94 -1.11
N GLY A 48 3.83 15.80 -0.87
CA GLY A 48 4.03 15.25 0.46
C GLY A 48 5.28 14.40 0.58
N SER A 49 5.54 13.96 1.79
CA SER A 49 6.61 13.02 2.12
C SER A 49 6.01 11.69 2.60
N VAL A 50 6.82 10.65 2.62
CA VAL A 50 6.43 9.37 3.17
C VAL A 50 5.93 9.54 4.62
N PRO A 51 4.77 8.98 4.96
CA PRO A 51 4.26 9.01 6.33
C PRO A 51 5.21 8.30 7.30
N THR A 52 5.25 8.79 8.53
CA THR A 52 5.99 8.13 9.60
C THR A 52 5.13 7.00 10.16
N GLY A 53 5.64 5.78 10.08
CA GLY A 53 5.01 4.62 10.68
C GLY A 53 5.71 4.20 11.96
N THR A 54 4.99 3.47 12.80
CA THR A 54 5.57 2.75 13.93
C THR A 54 5.86 1.31 13.50
N SER A 55 7.03 0.79 13.88
CA SER A 55 7.30 -0.62 13.78
C SER A 55 6.31 -1.37 14.67
N ARG A 56 6.03 -2.63 14.32
CA ARG A 56 5.20 -3.49 15.18
C ARG A 56 5.75 -3.44 16.60
N ILE A 57 4.98 -2.89 17.51
CA ILE A 57 5.25 -2.97 18.92
C ILE A 57 4.89 -4.41 19.32
N GLN A 58 5.81 -5.35 19.17
CA GLN A 58 5.75 -6.50 20.05
C GLN A 58 5.95 -5.93 21.46
N LYS A 59 4.88 -5.81 22.21
CA LYS A 59 5.02 -5.73 23.67
C LYS A 59 5.55 -7.07 24.14
N THR A 60 6.82 -7.31 23.93
CA THR A 60 7.55 -8.38 24.60
C THR A 60 7.75 -7.92 26.03
N ASN A 61 6.77 -8.17 26.85
CA ASN A 61 6.96 -8.16 28.27
C ASN A 61 7.98 -9.27 28.60
N THR A 62 8.65 -9.14 29.72
CA THR A 62 9.63 -10.14 30.19
C THR A 62 9.22 -10.58 31.57
N ILE A 63 9.11 -11.87 31.78
CA ILE A 63 9.00 -12.46 33.10
C ILE A 63 10.33 -13.07 33.52
N THR A 64 10.57 -13.16 34.82
CA THR A 64 11.72 -13.87 35.37
C THR A 64 11.26 -15.19 35.96
N GLU A 65 11.68 -16.31 35.36
CA GLU A 65 11.33 -17.63 35.85
C GLU A 65 12.60 -18.47 36.01
N SER A 66 12.78 -19.08 37.19
CA SER A 66 13.97 -19.85 37.53
C SER A 66 15.28 -19.09 37.28
N GLY A 67 15.31 -17.79 37.54
CA GLY A 67 16.48 -16.92 37.34
C GLY A 67 16.77 -16.49 35.90
N SER A 68 15.93 -16.86 34.94
CA SER A 68 16.06 -16.47 33.55
C SER A 68 14.99 -15.48 33.12
N ALA A 69 15.38 -14.45 32.38
CA ALA A 69 14.44 -13.52 31.75
C ALA A 69 13.84 -14.14 30.48
N ILE A 70 12.52 -14.29 30.43
CA ILE A 70 11.79 -14.91 29.34
C ILE A 70 10.89 -13.85 28.67
N PRO A 71 11.14 -13.48 27.43
CA PRO A 71 10.23 -12.60 26.69
C PRO A 71 8.94 -13.34 26.35
N TYR A 72 7.81 -12.65 26.40
CA TYR A 72 6.52 -13.25 26.10
C TYR A 72 5.56 -12.31 25.39
N LEU A 73 4.61 -12.93 24.68
CA LEU A 73 3.39 -12.30 24.18
C LEU A 73 2.23 -12.76 25.07
N TRP A 74 1.41 -11.82 25.55
CA TRP A 74 0.14 -12.14 26.20
C TRP A 74 -1.01 -12.06 25.19
N HIS A 75 -1.65 -13.20 24.94
CA HIS A 75 -2.82 -13.27 24.04
C HIS A 75 -3.69 -14.48 24.37
N GLY A 76 -5.02 -14.33 24.22
CA GLY A 76 -5.96 -15.40 24.55
C GLY A 76 -5.82 -15.89 26.01
N ARG A 77 -5.48 -14.99 26.94
CA ARG A 77 -5.30 -15.27 28.38
C ARG A 77 -4.17 -16.26 28.68
N ARG A 78 -3.14 -16.32 27.81
CA ARG A 78 -1.94 -17.17 27.95
C ARG A 78 -0.68 -16.41 27.59
N LEU A 79 0.42 -16.86 28.18
CA LEU A 79 1.75 -16.48 27.76
C LEU A 79 2.20 -17.32 26.56
N TRP A 80 2.81 -16.68 25.57
CA TRP A 80 3.36 -17.32 24.38
C TRP A 80 4.82 -16.90 24.21
N ASN A 81 5.69 -17.86 23.96
CA ASN A 81 7.08 -17.60 23.72
C ASN A 81 7.63 -18.45 22.58
N ILE A 82 8.62 -17.89 21.88
CA ILE A 82 9.44 -18.61 20.91
C ILE A 82 10.76 -18.87 21.60
N THR A 83 10.95 -20.05 22.16
CA THR A 83 12.24 -20.43 22.73
C THR A 83 12.57 -21.87 22.48
N ASN A 84 13.87 -22.11 22.34
CA ASN A 84 14.45 -23.37 22.75
C ASN A 84 15.10 -23.16 24.13
N ARG A 85 14.58 -23.80 25.14
CA ARG A 85 15.12 -23.71 26.52
C ARG A 85 16.53 -24.21 26.66
N THR A 86 16.97 -25.10 25.77
CA THR A 86 18.25 -25.83 25.91
C THR A 86 19.32 -25.32 24.96
N VAL A 87 18.96 -24.65 23.87
CA VAL A 87 19.92 -24.16 22.86
C VAL A 87 19.52 -22.76 22.45
N SER A 88 20.31 -21.77 22.79
CA SER A 88 20.05 -20.34 22.58
C SER A 88 19.88 -19.89 21.11
N THR A 89 19.98 -20.79 20.15
CA THR A 89 20.03 -20.46 18.73
C THR A 89 18.89 -21.06 17.89
N ALA A 90 18.09 -22.00 18.41
CA ALA A 90 17.04 -22.65 17.64
C ALA A 90 15.65 -22.16 18.11
N SER A 91 15.01 -21.32 17.30
CA SER A 91 13.68 -20.76 17.57
C SER A 91 12.57 -21.56 16.87
N ASN A 92 12.58 -22.88 16.99
CA ASN A 92 11.59 -23.76 16.36
C ASN A 92 10.52 -24.29 17.33
N ILE A 93 10.58 -23.90 18.60
CA ILE A 93 9.65 -24.33 19.63
C ILE A 93 8.74 -23.17 20.03
N LEU A 94 7.44 -23.40 19.97
CA LEU A 94 6.43 -22.53 20.53
C LEU A 94 6.05 -23.03 21.92
N THR A 95 6.31 -22.22 22.94
CA THR A 95 5.93 -22.50 24.33
C THR A 95 4.64 -21.74 24.67
N MET A 96 3.68 -22.45 25.23
CA MET A 96 2.38 -21.94 25.64
C MET A 96 2.23 -22.04 27.15
N GLY A 97 1.95 -20.92 27.82
CA GLY A 97 1.67 -20.89 29.26
C GLY A 97 0.28 -21.40 29.63
N ALA A 98 0.06 -21.63 30.89
CA ALA A 98 -1.23 -22.00 31.42
C ALA A 98 -2.24 -20.84 31.32
N LEU A 99 -3.53 -21.17 31.23
CA LEU A 99 -4.59 -20.17 31.14
C LEU A 99 -4.69 -19.33 32.44
N ASN A 100 -4.80 -18.00 32.26
CA ASN A 100 -4.91 -17.01 33.34
C ASN A 100 -3.67 -16.85 34.23
N TYR A 101 -2.53 -17.34 33.82
CA TYR A 101 -1.26 -17.08 34.46
C TYR A 101 -0.46 -16.12 33.59
N ASP A 102 -0.33 -14.89 34.03
CA ASP A 102 0.33 -13.80 33.29
C ASP A 102 1.75 -13.49 33.80
N ASP A 103 2.17 -14.16 34.88
CA ASP A 103 3.43 -13.96 35.55
C ASP A 103 4.37 -15.17 35.49
N VAL A 104 3.89 -16.33 35.05
CA VAL A 104 4.67 -17.57 35.03
C VAL A 104 4.23 -18.54 33.92
N PHE A 105 5.19 -19.12 33.19
CA PHE A 105 4.92 -20.18 32.21
C PHE A 105 4.64 -21.54 32.87
N TYR A 106 5.31 -21.84 33.97
CA TYR A 106 5.29 -23.13 34.68
C TYR A 106 4.79 -22.96 36.10
N PRO A 107 3.47 -22.81 36.29
CA PRO A 107 2.94 -22.66 37.65
C PRO A 107 3.21 -23.89 38.51
N PRO A 108 3.49 -23.69 39.81
CA PRO A 108 3.85 -24.77 40.72
C PRO A 108 2.81 -25.88 40.85
N SER A 109 1.56 -25.59 40.53
CA SER A 109 0.43 -26.53 40.61
C SER A 109 0.43 -27.61 39.51
N GLY A 110 1.47 -27.72 38.71
CA GLY A 110 1.55 -28.71 37.62
C GLY A 110 0.57 -28.45 36.50
N ARG A 111 -0.05 -27.25 36.46
CA ARG A 111 -0.98 -26.86 35.41
C ARG A 111 -0.15 -26.44 34.19
N PHE A 112 -0.28 -27.23 33.26
CA PHE A 112 -0.22 -27.24 31.84
C PHE A 112 0.48 -26.05 31.16
N HIS A 113 1.72 -26.24 30.82
CA HIS A 113 2.33 -25.60 29.67
C HIS A 113 2.40 -26.63 28.53
N LYS A 114 2.47 -26.18 27.31
CA LYS A 114 2.61 -27.03 26.14
C LYS A 114 3.71 -26.52 25.26
N GLU A 115 4.53 -27.41 24.77
CA GLU A 115 5.52 -27.11 23.74
C GLU A 115 5.04 -27.69 22.42
N HIS A 116 5.08 -26.90 21.38
CA HIS A 116 4.78 -27.34 20.03
C HIS A 116 6.03 -27.19 19.18
N PHE A 117 6.51 -28.33 18.70
CA PHE A 117 7.63 -28.37 17.78
C PHE A 117 7.13 -28.16 16.37
N SER A 118 7.83 -27.29 15.63
CA SER A 118 7.56 -27.16 14.21
C SER A 118 8.01 -28.44 13.50
N GLU A 119 7.10 -29.12 12.81
CA GLU A 119 7.33 -30.41 12.14
C GLU A 119 8.47 -30.34 11.12
N ASP A 120 8.67 -29.18 10.51
CA ASP A 120 9.72 -28.92 9.51
C ASP A 120 11.05 -28.43 10.14
N ALA A 121 11.16 -28.40 11.46
CA ALA A 121 12.32 -27.90 12.21
C ALA A 121 12.75 -26.45 11.85
N GLN A 122 11.92 -25.70 11.15
CA GLN A 122 12.23 -24.34 10.71
C GLN A 122 12.02 -23.32 11.82
N THR A 123 12.84 -22.29 11.79
CA THR A 123 12.79 -21.19 12.75
C THR A 123 11.46 -20.43 12.70
N ILE A 124 10.83 -20.28 13.86
CA ILE A 124 9.72 -19.37 14.06
C ILE A 124 10.28 -17.93 14.11
N LEU A 125 9.84 -17.09 13.21
CA LEU A 125 10.32 -15.71 13.09
C LEU A 125 9.58 -14.77 14.05
N THR A 126 8.26 -14.94 14.16
CA THR A 126 7.43 -14.07 15.02
C THR A 126 6.06 -14.70 15.27
N LEU A 127 5.40 -14.19 16.31
CA LEU A 127 4.01 -14.49 16.65
C LEU A 127 3.14 -13.28 16.37
N VAL A 128 1.97 -13.48 15.80
CA VAL A 128 1.02 -12.41 15.47
C VAL A 128 -0.32 -12.71 16.13
N PRO A 129 -0.73 -11.94 17.14
CA PRO A 129 -2.06 -12.05 17.69
C PRO A 129 -3.09 -11.58 16.65
N ILE A 130 -4.17 -12.34 16.52
CA ILE A 130 -5.35 -12.01 15.70
C ILE A 130 -6.55 -12.13 16.62
N GLU A 131 -7.21 -11.01 16.85
CA GLU A 131 -8.35 -10.98 17.75
C GLU A 131 -9.56 -11.78 17.20
N PRO A 132 -10.36 -12.37 18.07
CA PRO A 132 -10.21 -12.37 19.53
C PRO A 132 -9.40 -13.56 20.09
N ASP A 133 -9.25 -14.66 19.36
CA ASP A 133 -8.86 -15.95 19.92
C ASP A 133 -7.99 -16.78 18.96
N THR A 134 -7.15 -16.09 18.20
CA THR A 134 -6.32 -16.70 17.17
C THR A 134 -4.90 -16.18 17.25
N LEU A 135 -3.92 -17.05 17.04
CA LEU A 135 -2.50 -16.72 16.98
C LEU A 135 -1.92 -17.24 15.66
N MET A 136 -1.27 -16.38 14.89
CA MET A 136 -0.49 -16.82 13.75
C MET A 136 0.98 -16.99 14.15
N VAL A 137 1.54 -18.15 13.80
CA VAL A 137 2.95 -18.48 13.97
C VAL A 137 3.62 -18.36 12.62
N VAL A 138 4.50 -17.37 12.46
CA VAL A 138 5.13 -17.05 11.18
C VAL A 138 6.53 -17.61 11.11
N LYS A 139 6.83 -18.33 10.02
CA LYS A 139 8.13 -18.94 9.72
C LYS A 139 8.65 -18.52 8.35
N SER A 140 9.88 -18.88 8.05
CA SER A 140 10.50 -18.61 6.74
C SER A 140 9.98 -19.50 5.61
N THR A 141 9.37 -20.65 5.92
CA THR A 141 8.87 -21.64 4.96
C THR A 141 7.36 -21.64 4.81
N GLY A 142 6.66 -20.90 5.66
CA GLY A 142 5.20 -20.83 5.71
C GLY A 142 4.75 -20.44 7.10
N SER A 143 3.47 -20.21 7.27
CA SER A 143 2.88 -19.88 8.57
C SER A 143 1.76 -20.86 8.89
N TYR A 144 1.42 -20.98 10.14
CA TYR A 144 0.20 -21.69 10.56
C TYR A 144 -0.55 -20.88 11.60
N VAL A 145 -1.81 -21.19 11.76
CA VAL A 145 -2.72 -20.48 12.65
C VAL A 145 -3.19 -21.43 13.76
N ILE A 146 -3.16 -20.94 14.98
CA ILE A 146 -3.69 -21.63 16.16
C ILE A 146 -4.99 -20.89 16.56
N ARG A 147 -6.07 -21.63 16.68
CA ARG A 147 -7.40 -21.14 17.10
C ARG A 147 -7.78 -21.71 18.45
N ASN A 148 -8.81 -21.11 19.06
CA ASN A 148 -9.31 -21.50 20.37
C ASN A 148 -8.21 -21.45 21.44
N ILE A 149 -7.36 -20.43 21.35
CA ILE A 149 -6.22 -20.30 22.25
C ILE A 149 -6.62 -20.02 23.69
N SER A 150 -7.83 -19.50 23.92
CA SER A 150 -8.43 -19.29 25.26
C SER A 150 -9.16 -20.52 25.79
N ASP A 151 -9.21 -21.63 25.06
CA ASP A 151 -9.88 -22.86 25.52
C ASP A 151 -9.28 -23.37 26.83
N THR A 152 -10.15 -23.59 27.84
CA THR A 152 -9.75 -23.99 29.18
C THR A 152 -9.15 -25.40 29.26
N ARG A 153 -9.51 -26.27 28.32
CA ARG A 153 -9.01 -27.66 28.24
C ARG A 153 -7.75 -27.76 27.38
N GLY A 154 -7.35 -26.67 26.72
CA GLY A 154 -6.17 -26.65 25.86
C GLY A 154 -6.38 -27.40 24.52
N TYR A 155 -7.61 -27.52 24.05
CA TYR A 155 -7.92 -28.06 22.73
C TYR A 155 -7.73 -26.99 21.66
N PHE A 156 -6.48 -26.77 21.27
CA PHE A 156 -6.13 -25.86 20.21
C PHE A 156 -6.38 -26.49 18.84
N GLN A 157 -6.81 -25.68 17.89
CA GLN A 157 -6.94 -26.09 16.51
C GLN A 157 -5.78 -25.49 15.70
N PHE A 158 -4.96 -26.34 15.13
CA PHE A 158 -3.86 -25.95 14.25
C PHE A 158 -4.34 -26.00 12.80
N SER A 159 -4.03 -24.98 12.02
CA SER A 159 -4.21 -25.03 10.57
C SER A 159 -3.07 -25.80 9.91
N ASP A 160 -3.25 -26.18 8.66
CA ASP A 160 -2.16 -26.59 7.80
C ASP A 160 -1.17 -25.43 7.59
N ILE A 161 0.01 -25.75 7.07
CA ILE A 161 1.02 -24.73 6.73
C ILE A 161 0.57 -23.94 5.52
N ILE A 162 0.48 -22.63 5.67
CA ILE A 162 0.13 -21.66 4.64
C ILE A 162 1.43 -21.18 4.01
N GLN A 163 1.85 -21.79 2.91
CA GLN A 163 3.15 -21.51 2.28
C GLN A 163 3.27 -20.07 1.76
N GLU A 164 2.18 -19.51 1.26
CA GLU A 164 2.14 -18.12 0.76
C GLU A 164 2.46 -17.09 1.86
N MET A 165 2.22 -17.47 3.12
CA MET A 165 2.50 -16.63 4.30
C MET A 165 3.90 -16.88 4.88
N ALA A 166 4.83 -17.43 4.11
CA ALA A 166 6.24 -17.47 4.45
C ALA A 166 6.82 -16.06 4.53
N ALA A 167 7.52 -15.72 5.62
CA ALA A 167 8.15 -14.42 5.80
C ALA A 167 9.66 -14.45 5.50
N GLY A 168 10.16 -13.41 4.84
CA GLY A 168 11.61 -13.28 4.63
C GLY A 168 12.38 -12.91 5.90
N ALA A 169 11.74 -12.23 6.86
CA ALA A 169 12.29 -11.83 8.15
C ALA A 169 11.17 -11.37 9.10
N ALA A 170 11.42 -11.33 10.40
CA ALA A 170 10.46 -10.91 11.42
C ALA A 170 9.96 -9.46 11.23
N ASN A 171 10.83 -8.56 10.78
CA ASN A 171 10.50 -7.16 10.52
C ASN A 171 9.70 -6.93 9.22
N ARG A 172 9.36 -8.00 8.51
CA ARG A 172 8.49 -7.99 7.31
C ARG A 172 7.12 -8.60 7.62
N VAL A 173 6.75 -8.58 8.88
CA VAL A 173 5.47 -9.09 9.37
C VAL A 173 4.83 -8.04 10.26
N ILE A 174 3.59 -7.68 9.95
CA ILE A 174 2.83 -6.72 10.76
C ILE A 174 1.34 -7.06 10.70
N GLU A 175 0.62 -6.73 11.76
CA GLU A 175 -0.83 -6.81 11.79
C GLU A 175 -1.41 -5.39 11.79
N ILE A 176 -2.46 -5.17 11.02
CA ILE A 176 -3.21 -3.90 10.96
C ILE A 176 -4.69 -4.28 10.84
N GLY A 177 -5.50 -3.94 11.86
CA GLY A 177 -6.94 -4.17 11.82
C GLY A 177 -7.34 -5.65 11.67
N ASN A 178 -6.64 -6.56 12.36
CA ASN A 178 -6.80 -8.02 12.27
C ASN A 178 -6.40 -8.66 10.92
N VAL A 179 -5.79 -7.89 10.03
CA VAL A 179 -5.17 -8.41 8.81
C VAL A 179 -3.67 -8.56 9.03
N VAL A 180 -3.13 -9.74 8.79
CA VAL A 180 -1.68 -9.99 8.91
C VAL A 180 -1.04 -9.83 7.55
N TYR A 181 -0.08 -8.91 7.45
CA TYR A 181 0.72 -8.68 6.25
C TYR A 181 2.08 -9.33 6.40
N VAL A 182 2.51 -10.06 5.37
CA VAL A 182 3.80 -10.75 5.32
C VAL A 182 4.53 -10.43 4.03
N GLY A 183 5.80 -10.03 4.14
CA GLY A 183 6.68 -9.75 3.00
C GLY A 183 7.60 -10.91 2.68
N ASN A 184 7.62 -11.30 1.39
CA ASN A 184 8.50 -12.34 0.87
C ASN A 184 8.91 -12.07 -0.59
N THR A 185 9.57 -13.04 -1.22
CA THR A 185 10.03 -12.93 -2.62
C THR A 185 8.89 -12.82 -3.65
N ASN A 186 7.68 -13.24 -3.28
CA ASN A 186 6.49 -13.14 -4.13
C ASN A 186 5.78 -11.79 -3.99
N GLY A 187 6.16 -10.98 -2.99
CA GLY A 187 5.59 -9.68 -2.71
C GLY A 187 5.05 -9.55 -1.29
N VAL A 188 3.95 -8.83 -1.13
CA VAL A 188 3.24 -8.66 0.13
C VAL A 188 1.96 -9.47 0.10
N MET A 189 1.86 -10.41 1.02
CA MET A 189 0.69 -11.24 1.24
C MET A 189 -0.11 -10.72 2.43
N ALA A 190 -1.42 -10.75 2.34
CA ALA A 190 -2.33 -10.50 3.44
C ALA A 190 -3.05 -11.79 3.84
N TYR A 191 -3.29 -11.97 5.12
CA TYR A 191 -4.13 -13.01 5.67
C TYR A 191 -5.27 -12.39 6.45
N GLU A 192 -6.47 -12.65 6.00
CA GLU A 192 -7.70 -12.14 6.58
C GLU A 192 -8.81 -13.16 6.45
N ASN A 193 -9.62 -13.35 7.49
CA ASN A 193 -10.78 -14.26 7.46
C ASN A 193 -10.45 -15.65 6.92
N PHE A 194 -9.29 -16.21 7.34
CA PHE A 194 -8.77 -17.52 6.92
C PHE A 194 -8.45 -17.66 5.42
N LYS A 195 -8.22 -16.54 4.74
CA LYS A 195 -7.83 -16.50 3.33
C LYS A 195 -6.53 -15.72 3.15
N THR A 196 -5.77 -16.12 2.16
CA THR A 196 -4.58 -15.41 1.72
C THR A 196 -4.86 -14.63 0.44
N GLN A 197 -4.27 -13.43 0.33
CA GLN A 197 -4.36 -12.59 -0.86
C GLN A 197 -3.02 -11.89 -1.10
N GLU A 198 -2.54 -11.86 -2.34
CA GLU A 198 -1.42 -11.01 -2.75
C GLU A 198 -1.92 -9.57 -2.93
N VAL A 199 -1.55 -8.67 -2.01
CA VAL A 199 -1.93 -7.26 -2.10
C VAL A 199 -0.99 -6.45 -2.98
N SER A 200 0.24 -6.92 -3.19
CA SER A 200 1.24 -6.26 -4.07
C SER A 200 1.03 -6.53 -5.56
N ARG A 201 -0.01 -7.24 -5.95
CA ARG A 201 -0.29 -7.62 -7.35
C ARG A 201 -0.33 -6.42 -8.31
N LYS A 202 -0.79 -5.27 -7.83
CA LYS A 202 -0.92 -4.04 -8.64
C LYS A 202 0.41 -3.34 -8.92
N ILE A 203 1.48 -3.65 -8.19
CA ILE A 203 2.79 -2.98 -8.33
C ILE A 203 3.86 -3.88 -8.95
N ARG A 204 3.47 -4.77 -9.87
CA ARG A 204 4.39 -5.53 -10.70
C ARG A 204 5.16 -4.59 -11.66
N PRO A 205 6.45 -4.83 -11.92
CA PRO A 205 7.30 -5.96 -11.50
C PRO A 205 8.01 -5.75 -10.15
N THR A 206 7.77 -4.68 -9.42
CA THR A 206 8.49 -4.30 -8.19
C THR A 206 8.08 -5.09 -6.95
N ARG A 207 7.13 -6.01 -7.05
CA ARG A 207 6.55 -6.76 -5.92
C ARG A 207 7.59 -7.47 -5.05
N ALA A 208 8.60 -8.11 -5.64
CA ALA A 208 9.63 -8.81 -4.88
C ALA A 208 10.49 -7.83 -4.06
N THR A 209 10.82 -6.67 -4.64
CA THR A 209 11.53 -5.60 -3.93
C THR A 209 10.71 -5.08 -2.76
N VAL A 210 9.41 -4.87 -2.97
CA VAL A 210 8.48 -4.38 -1.94
C VAL A 210 8.34 -5.39 -0.81
N GLY A 211 8.19 -6.67 -1.11
CA GLY A 211 8.16 -7.75 -0.12
C GLY A 211 9.45 -7.94 0.66
N ALA A 212 10.57 -7.37 0.19
CA ALA A 212 11.87 -7.42 0.86
C ALA A 212 12.10 -6.25 1.84
N LEU A 213 11.26 -5.21 1.84
CA LEU A 213 11.38 -4.06 2.72
C LEU A 213 10.92 -4.38 4.15
N ALA A 214 11.41 -3.62 5.11
CA ALA A 214 10.89 -3.65 6.48
C ALA A 214 9.52 -2.97 6.55
N PHE A 215 8.63 -3.50 7.37
CA PHE A 215 7.26 -3.01 7.54
C PHE A 215 7.14 -2.13 8.78
N THR A 216 6.44 -1.03 8.62
CA THR A 216 5.92 -0.19 9.68
C THR A 216 4.46 0.15 9.37
N ALA A 217 3.71 0.66 10.32
CA ALA A 217 2.31 1.00 10.13
C ALA A 217 1.94 2.36 10.74
N ASP A 218 1.01 3.04 10.10
CA ASP A 218 0.15 4.04 10.74
C ASP A 218 -1.18 3.36 11.09
N TYR A 219 -1.33 2.95 12.33
CA TYR A 219 -2.51 2.22 12.80
C TYR A 219 -3.80 3.07 12.83
N GLN A 220 -3.66 4.39 12.89
CA GLN A 220 -4.83 5.28 12.89
C GLN A 220 -5.47 5.37 11.51
N ARG A 221 -4.64 5.25 10.46
CA ARG A 221 -5.06 5.35 9.07
C ARG A 221 -5.14 4.01 8.34
N ASN A 222 -4.76 2.92 9.00
CA ASN A 222 -4.62 1.60 8.40
C ASN A 222 -3.64 1.58 7.21
N TRP A 223 -2.53 2.28 7.33
CA TRP A 223 -1.50 2.31 6.30
C TRP A 223 -0.35 1.37 6.64
N LEU A 224 -0.03 0.48 5.72
CA LEU A 224 1.18 -0.32 5.74
C LEU A 224 2.29 0.46 5.02
N ILE A 225 3.38 0.74 5.71
CA ILE A 225 4.51 1.52 5.21
C ILE A 225 5.70 0.58 5.05
N LEU A 226 6.28 0.53 3.84
CA LEU A 226 7.33 -0.41 3.48
C LEU A 226 8.63 0.37 3.21
N GLY A 227 9.57 0.24 4.13
CA GLY A 227 10.75 1.09 4.16
C GLY A 227 10.37 2.56 4.22
N SER A 228 11.10 3.38 3.48
CA SER A 228 10.75 4.80 3.26
C SER A 228 10.26 5.05 1.83
N THR A 229 9.67 4.03 1.18
CA THR A 229 9.47 4.06 -0.27
C THR A 229 8.02 3.85 -0.67
N TYR A 230 7.32 2.91 -0.06
CA TYR A 230 5.95 2.57 -0.45
C TYR A 230 4.98 2.66 0.72
N VAL A 231 3.75 3.03 0.40
CA VAL A 231 2.61 2.98 1.32
C VAL A 231 1.48 2.22 0.66
N PHE A 232 0.91 1.28 1.40
CA PHE A 232 -0.33 0.61 1.03
C PHE A 232 -1.43 1.08 1.98
N ASP A 233 -2.43 1.73 1.44
CA ASP A 233 -3.67 2.05 2.16
C ASP A 233 -4.54 0.80 2.20
N ALA A 234 -4.61 0.16 3.34
CA ALA A 234 -5.34 -1.09 3.50
C ALA A 234 -6.86 -0.90 3.38
N ALA A 235 -7.38 0.25 3.77
CA ALA A 235 -8.80 0.55 3.68
C ALA A 235 -9.25 0.78 2.23
N ALA A 236 -8.44 1.50 1.45
CA ALA A 236 -8.76 1.82 0.05
C ALA A 236 -8.21 0.77 -0.95
N GLY A 237 -7.31 -0.12 -0.54
CA GLY A 237 -6.62 -1.06 -1.42
C GLY A 237 -5.71 -0.38 -2.45
N LYS A 238 -5.17 0.80 -2.10
CA LYS A 238 -4.36 1.65 -2.97
C LYS A 238 -2.89 1.63 -2.59
N TRP A 239 -2.01 1.64 -3.59
CA TRP A 239 -0.56 1.75 -3.44
C TRP A 239 -0.07 3.13 -3.81
N PHE A 240 0.96 3.60 -3.10
CA PHE A 240 1.64 4.86 -3.35
C PHE A 240 3.14 4.67 -3.27
N ASN A 241 3.89 5.44 -4.07
CA ASN A 241 5.35 5.38 -4.12
C ASN A 241 5.95 6.74 -3.70
N PHE A 242 6.95 6.67 -2.82
CA PHE A 242 7.72 7.82 -2.34
C PHE A 242 9.22 7.71 -2.71
N SER A 243 9.57 6.77 -3.59
CA SER A 243 10.93 6.66 -4.09
C SER A 243 11.24 7.83 -5.01
N GLY A 244 11.96 8.79 -4.51
CA GLY A 244 12.36 9.97 -5.26
C GLY A 244 11.96 11.27 -4.57
N THR A 245 12.67 12.33 -4.91
CA THR A 245 12.47 13.66 -4.32
C THR A 245 11.44 14.50 -5.07
N SER A 246 10.90 14.00 -6.18
CA SER A 246 10.04 14.77 -7.08
C SER A 246 8.61 14.28 -7.05
N PHE A 247 7.67 15.20 -6.84
CA PHE A 247 6.28 14.99 -7.12
C PHE A 247 6.10 14.56 -8.57
N ARG A 248 5.35 13.48 -8.82
CA ARG A 248 4.97 13.06 -10.17
C ARG A 248 3.65 12.33 -10.15
N PHE A 249 2.79 12.72 -11.05
CA PHE A 249 1.52 12.07 -11.28
C PHE A 249 1.27 11.93 -12.78
N THR A 250 0.92 10.76 -13.24
CA THR A 250 0.58 10.48 -14.64
C THR A 250 -0.86 9.97 -14.70
N THR A 251 -1.71 10.58 -15.53
CA THR A 251 -3.08 10.11 -15.73
C THR A 251 -3.08 8.72 -16.37
N ARG A 252 -4.21 8.01 -16.30
CA ARG A 252 -4.42 6.90 -17.23
C ARG A 252 -4.33 7.39 -18.66
N ARG A 253 -4.01 6.48 -19.58
CA ARG A 253 -4.02 6.79 -21.01
C ARG A 253 -5.45 6.70 -21.52
N VAL A 254 -5.98 7.81 -22.01
CA VAL A 254 -7.31 7.85 -22.62
C VAL A 254 -7.22 7.41 -24.07
N ARG A 255 -8.17 6.61 -24.50
CA ARG A 255 -8.40 6.23 -25.90
C ARG A 255 -9.90 6.35 -26.22
N ASN A 256 -10.21 6.64 -27.48
CA ASN A 256 -11.58 6.53 -27.93
C ASN A 256 -12.00 5.05 -27.95
N PRO A 257 -13.15 4.69 -27.35
CA PRO A 257 -13.63 3.30 -27.35
C PRO A 257 -13.77 2.70 -28.76
N ASN A 258 -14.09 3.52 -29.75
CA ASN A 258 -14.27 3.10 -31.13
C ASN A 258 -12.98 3.09 -31.95
N TRP A 259 -11.80 3.31 -31.33
CA TRP A 259 -10.53 3.47 -32.00
C TRP A 259 -10.48 4.60 -33.06
N ALA A 260 -11.49 5.48 -33.04
CA ALA A 260 -11.46 6.68 -33.85
C ALA A 260 -10.44 7.68 -33.28
N PRO A 261 -9.70 8.40 -34.11
CA PRO A 261 -8.83 9.46 -33.62
C PRO A 261 -9.67 10.60 -33.05
N PHE A 262 -9.07 11.33 -32.12
CA PHE A 262 -9.62 12.55 -31.54
C PHE A 262 -8.55 13.64 -31.55
N ARG A 263 -8.98 14.88 -31.49
CA ARG A 263 -8.10 16.04 -31.36
C ARG A 263 -8.25 16.62 -29.98
N VAL A 264 -7.15 16.71 -29.24
CA VAL A 264 -7.13 17.41 -27.94
C VAL A 264 -6.75 18.86 -28.19
N SER A 265 -7.64 19.77 -27.85
CA SER A 265 -7.44 21.22 -28.02
C SER A 265 -6.97 21.91 -26.76
N ARG A 266 -7.46 21.45 -25.60
CA ARG A 266 -7.21 22.12 -24.34
C ARG A 266 -7.15 21.14 -23.17
N LEU A 267 -6.30 21.48 -22.19
CA LEU A 267 -6.31 20.88 -20.84
C LEU A 267 -6.92 21.87 -19.84
N ILE A 268 -7.60 21.34 -18.84
CA ILE A 268 -8.16 22.13 -17.74
C ILE A 268 -7.66 21.51 -16.43
N PHE A 269 -6.90 22.29 -15.67
CA PHE A 269 -6.43 21.91 -14.34
C PHE A 269 -7.32 22.59 -13.29
N ALA A 270 -8.06 21.79 -12.52
CA ALA A 270 -8.86 22.29 -11.41
C ALA A 270 -7.97 22.32 -10.15
N VAL A 271 -7.65 23.51 -9.68
CA VAL A 271 -6.70 23.73 -8.58
C VAL A 271 -7.38 24.47 -7.44
N GLU A 272 -7.20 23.98 -6.22
CA GLU A 272 -7.58 24.65 -4.99
C GLU A 272 -6.36 25.33 -4.38
N HIS A 273 -6.54 26.54 -3.89
CA HIS A 273 -5.49 27.32 -3.26
C HIS A 273 -5.57 27.20 -1.73
N GLY A 274 -4.57 26.60 -1.11
CA GLY A 274 -4.42 26.52 0.34
C GLY A 274 -3.69 27.70 0.96
N ASP A 275 -3.07 28.54 0.10
CA ASP A 275 -2.35 29.76 0.49
C ASP A 275 -2.60 30.89 -0.53
N THR A 276 -2.10 32.08 -0.21
CA THR A 276 -2.24 33.29 -1.05
C THR A 276 -1.12 33.48 -2.06
N THR A 277 -0.21 32.51 -2.17
CA THR A 277 0.95 32.62 -3.06
C THR A 277 0.58 32.23 -4.49
N ASN A 278 1.25 32.82 -5.47
CA ASN A 278 1.23 32.34 -6.84
C ASN A 278 2.18 31.14 -6.97
N GLY A 279 1.98 30.34 -8.00
CA GLY A 279 2.83 29.18 -8.24
C GLY A 279 2.84 28.78 -9.70
N THR A 280 3.62 27.76 -10.02
CA THR A 280 3.69 27.20 -11.37
C THR A 280 3.50 25.69 -11.30
N LEU A 281 2.47 25.18 -11.96
CA LEU A 281 2.28 23.77 -12.24
C LEU A 281 3.07 23.43 -13.50
N LYS A 282 3.77 22.30 -13.49
CA LYS A 282 4.48 21.81 -14.67
C LYS A 282 3.92 20.48 -15.11
N TYR A 283 3.81 20.30 -16.42
CA TYR A 283 3.25 19.09 -16.99
C TYR A 283 3.89 18.72 -18.34
N GLN A 284 3.68 17.49 -18.76
CA GLN A 284 4.03 16.94 -20.05
C GLN A 284 2.83 16.22 -20.64
N VAL A 285 2.76 16.14 -21.95
CA VAL A 285 1.75 15.36 -22.65
C VAL A 285 2.41 14.27 -23.48
N ARG A 286 1.67 13.20 -23.73
CA ARG A 286 2.10 12.13 -24.63
C ARG A 286 0.93 11.72 -25.52
N TYR A 287 1.21 11.70 -26.79
CA TYR A 287 0.32 11.18 -27.83
C TYR A 287 0.82 9.81 -28.26
N GLU A 288 -0.09 8.90 -28.56
CA GLU A 288 0.23 7.54 -28.96
C GLU A 288 1.23 6.86 -28.02
N ASP A 289 2.16 6.09 -28.54
CA ASP A 289 3.26 5.47 -27.81
C ASP A 289 4.58 6.25 -27.91
N GLU A 290 4.49 7.54 -28.23
CA GLU A 290 5.64 8.42 -28.38
C GLU A 290 6.32 8.75 -27.03
N ALA A 291 7.47 9.42 -27.11
CA ALA A 291 8.11 10.00 -25.95
C ALA A 291 7.25 11.13 -25.35
N TRP A 292 7.45 11.41 -24.06
CA TRP A 292 6.86 12.58 -23.43
C TRP A 292 7.32 13.87 -24.12
N SER A 293 6.41 14.82 -24.26
CA SER A 293 6.74 16.17 -24.75
C SER A 293 7.78 16.85 -23.89
N GLN A 294 8.28 17.98 -24.33
CA GLN A 294 8.93 18.96 -23.43
C GLN A 294 7.99 19.31 -22.26
N GLU A 295 8.58 19.85 -21.19
CA GLU A 295 7.83 20.29 -20.02
C GLU A 295 7.19 21.65 -20.29
N TYR A 296 5.87 21.73 -20.13
CA TYR A 296 5.08 22.94 -20.17
C TYR A 296 4.86 23.50 -18.76
N SER A 297 4.54 24.77 -18.67
CA SER A 297 4.34 25.48 -17.41
C SER A 297 3.06 26.27 -17.40
N VAL A 298 2.20 26.04 -16.40
CA VAL A 298 0.95 26.78 -16.18
C VAL A 298 1.09 27.66 -14.96
N SER A 299 0.83 28.96 -15.12
CA SER A 299 0.83 29.90 -14.00
C SER A 299 -0.44 29.77 -13.18
N LEU A 300 -0.29 29.44 -11.91
CA LEU A 300 -1.38 29.37 -10.94
C LEU A 300 -1.41 30.68 -10.14
N ARG A 301 -2.27 31.63 -10.55
CA ARG A 301 -2.47 32.86 -9.81
C ARG A 301 -3.42 32.60 -8.65
N TYR A 302 -3.14 33.23 -7.51
CA TYR A 302 -4.03 33.17 -6.37
C TYR A 302 -5.40 33.72 -6.73
N ASP A 303 -6.43 32.97 -6.36
CA ASP A 303 -7.83 33.35 -6.46
C ASP A 303 -8.45 33.33 -5.06
N PRO A 304 -9.09 34.41 -4.61
CA PRO A 304 -9.75 34.47 -3.30
C PRO A 304 -10.91 33.46 -3.16
N GLU A 305 -11.49 32.99 -4.25
CA GLU A 305 -12.52 31.93 -4.23
C GLU A 305 -11.93 30.56 -3.88
N ARG A 306 -10.61 30.46 -3.74
CA ARG A 306 -9.86 29.24 -3.38
C ARG A 306 -9.95 28.08 -4.37
N TYR A 307 -10.64 28.25 -5.47
CA TYR A 307 -10.79 27.21 -6.48
C TYR A 307 -10.76 27.82 -7.89
N THR A 308 -9.80 27.41 -8.68
CA THR A 308 -9.62 27.94 -10.04
C THR A 308 -9.56 26.79 -11.04
N ARG A 309 -10.27 26.91 -12.15
CA ARG A 309 -10.07 26.12 -13.36
C ARG A 309 -9.11 26.88 -14.26
N VAL A 310 -7.95 26.32 -14.50
CA VAL A 310 -6.92 26.90 -15.36
C VAL A 310 -6.94 26.20 -16.70
N PRO A 311 -7.53 26.81 -17.75
CA PRO A 311 -7.45 26.30 -19.09
C PRO A 311 -6.06 26.51 -19.67
N GLU A 312 -5.55 25.54 -20.36
CA GLU A 312 -4.28 25.56 -21.06
C GLU A 312 -4.45 25.04 -22.47
N ASP A 313 -4.37 25.94 -23.45
CA ASP A 313 -4.46 25.61 -24.85
C ASP A 313 -3.18 24.86 -25.29
N LEU A 314 -3.35 23.71 -25.93
CA LEU A 314 -2.24 22.93 -26.41
C LEU A 314 -1.70 23.52 -27.70
N GLU A 315 -0.51 24.06 -27.69
CA GLU A 315 0.16 24.64 -28.87
C GLU A 315 0.30 23.65 -30.05
N THR A 316 0.32 22.35 -29.71
CA THR A 316 0.44 21.25 -30.68
C THR A 316 -0.80 20.36 -30.67
N SER A 317 -1.97 20.97 -30.90
CA SER A 317 -3.20 20.21 -31.14
C SER A 317 -3.03 19.29 -32.34
N ARG A 318 -3.13 17.97 -32.15
CA ARG A 318 -3.01 16.99 -33.23
C ARG A 318 -3.95 15.82 -33.03
N ASN A 319 -4.20 15.11 -34.11
CA ASN A 319 -5.04 13.93 -34.11
C ASN A 319 -4.30 12.77 -33.42
N ALA A 320 -4.98 12.06 -32.54
CA ALA A 320 -4.41 10.93 -31.80
C ALA A 320 -5.49 9.89 -31.46
N HIS A 321 -5.08 8.64 -31.32
CA HIS A 321 -5.93 7.57 -30.79
C HIS A 321 -5.76 7.40 -29.28
N LYS A 322 -4.62 7.88 -28.74
CA LYS A 322 -4.25 7.77 -27.34
C LYS A 322 -3.66 9.09 -26.84
N PHE A 323 -4.03 9.47 -25.64
CA PHE A 323 -3.53 10.70 -25.00
C PHE A 323 -3.31 10.48 -23.50
N GLN A 324 -2.27 11.11 -22.96
CA GLN A 324 -1.91 11.01 -21.56
C GLN A 324 -1.23 12.30 -21.06
N VAL A 325 -1.48 12.67 -19.83
CA VAL A 325 -0.87 13.83 -19.16
C VAL A 325 -0.03 13.35 -17.98
N ARG A 326 1.13 13.97 -17.80
CA ARG A 326 1.98 13.81 -16.62
C ARG A 326 2.18 15.17 -15.97
N VAL A 327 1.81 15.32 -14.71
CA VAL A 327 2.17 16.47 -13.87
C VAL A 327 3.51 16.17 -13.21
N THR A 328 4.49 17.03 -13.44
CA THR A 328 5.87 16.86 -12.96
C THR A 328 6.21 17.76 -11.77
N SER A 329 5.41 18.81 -11.56
CA SER A 329 5.56 19.71 -10.42
C SER A 329 4.22 20.32 -10.03
N LEU A 330 3.95 20.33 -8.74
CA LEU A 330 2.84 21.06 -8.13
C LEU A 330 3.42 21.93 -7.01
N PRO A 331 3.20 23.25 -7.02
CA PRO A 331 3.77 24.13 -6.02
C PRO A 331 3.17 23.90 -4.63
N SER A 332 3.94 24.20 -3.60
CA SER A 332 3.49 24.14 -2.21
C SER A 332 2.25 25.00 -2.01
N GLY A 333 1.33 24.56 -1.15
CA GLY A 333 0.09 25.27 -0.88
C GLY A 333 -0.96 25.20 -2.00
N LYS A 334 -0.71 24.46 -3.07
CA LYS A 334 -1.69 24.20 -4.14
C LYS A 334 -2.13 22.74 -4.11
N TYR A 335 -3.41 22.52 -4.42
CA TYR A 335 -4.02 21.20 -4.43
C TYR A 335 -4.67 20.96 -5.80
N LEU A 336 -4.23 19.95 -6.50
CA LEU A 336 -4.85 19.53 -7.75
C LEU A 336 -6.06 18.64 -7.45
N ARG A 337 -7.24 19.03 -7.96
CA ARG A 337 -8.50 18.29 -7.75
C ARG A 337 -8.94 17.49 -8.96
N GLU A 338 -8.63 17.98 -10.15
CA GLU A 338 -9.09 17.36 -11.38
C GLU A 338 -8.19 17.77 -12.55
N ILE A 339 -8.05 16.88 -13.51
CA ILE A 339 -7.49 17.16 -14.82
C ILE A 339 -8.56 16.74 -15.85
N GLN A 340 -8.96 17.68 -16.69
CA GLN A 340 -9.89 17.44 -17.80
C GLN A 340 -9.20 17.78 -19.11
N MET A 341 -9.68 17.19 -20.21
CA MET A 341 -9.32 17.58 -21.56
C MET A 341 -10.58 17.94 -22.36
N GLU A 342 -10.45 18.93 -23.21
CA GLU A 342 -11.41 19.17 -24.30
C GLU A 342 -10.92 18.43 -25.54
N ALA A 343 -11.76 17.54 -26.05
CA ALA A 343 -11.43 16.71 -27.20
C ALA A 343 -12.58 16.69 -28.19
N GLU A 344 -12.25 16.75 -29.46
CA GLU A 344 -13.18 16.58 -30.58
C GLU A 344 -13.01 15.20 -31.20
N ASP A 345 -14.10 14.46 -31.34
CA ASP A 345 -14.09 13.22 -32.11
C ASP A 345 -13.99 13.60 -33.62
N LEU A 346 -13.03 13.01 -34.31
CA LEU A 346 -12.89 13.24 -35.73
C LEU A 346 -13.81 12.30 -36.51
N ALA A 347 -14.53 12.85 -37.50
CA ALA A 347 -15.29 12.04 -38.43
C ALA A 347 -14.34 11.20 -39.32
N PRO A 348 -14.78 10.05 -39.85
CA PRO A 348 -13.95 9.22 -40.71
C PRO A 348 -13.35 9.93 -41.93
N ASP A 349 -14.04 11.00 -42.40
CA ASP A 349 -13.62 11.80 -43.56
C ASP A 349 -12.54 12.85 -43.26
N ASP A 350 -12.24 13.09 -41.96
CA ASP A 350 -11.21 14.06 -41.53
C ASP A 350 -9.78 13.46 -41.49
N TYR A 351 -9.61 12.23 -41.95
CA TYR A 351 -8.31 11.50 -41.91
C TYR A 351 -7.32 11.92 -43.01
N GLY A 352 -7.67 12.78 -43.90
CA GLY A 352 -6.95 13.07 -45.15
C GLY A 352 -6.45 14.49 -45.33
N ALA A 353 -6.41 15.34 -44.29
CA ALA A 353 -5.92 16.70 -44.39
C ALA A 353 -4.58 16.91 -43.68
#